data_ed2222c904354eaa57b188f98060e3da
#
_entry.id   ed2222c904354eaa57b188f98060e3da
#
_cell.length_a   1.000
_cell.length_b   1.000
_cell.length_c   1.000
_cell.angle_alpha   90.00
_cell.angle_beta   90.00
_cell.angle_gamma   90.00
#
_symmetry.space_group_name_H-M   'P 1'
#
loop_
_entity.id
_entity.type
_entity.pdbx_description
1 polymer ?
#
loop_
_entity_poly.entity_id
_entity_poly.type
_entity_poly.pdbx_seq_one_letter_code
_entity_poly.pdbx_strand_id
1 'polypeptide(L)'
;LGGYGLIRISSVLNPHPSTLMFPIMILALWGILMTSSICLRQTDLKALIAYSSVSHMGLVITAIILQTPWALTGAMTLMIAHGLTSSALFTLANTNYERTHTRTLLLVRGLQLALPLMSTWWLLINLTNMALPPSINLIGELLIITALFNWSSPTIIITGVGTLITATYSLFMFLMTQRGSLSTQYHLLPPTHTREHLILILHLLPLGLLMLKPTLISGLFA
;
A
#
# COMPACT_ATOMS: atom_id res chain seq x y z
N LEU A 1 2.53 13.22 -2.62
CA LEU A 1 3.09 14.59 -2.78
C LEU A 1 4.52 14.68 -2.24
N GLY A 2 4.81 14.18 -1.01
CA GLY A 2 6.15 14.24 -0.42
C GLY A 2 7.23 13.53 -1.23
N GLY A 3 6.96 12.33 -1.73
CA GLY A 3 7.88 11.58 -2.58
C GLY A 3 8.20 12.31 -3.90
N TYR A 4 7.19 12.88 -4.55
CA TYR A 4 7.42 13.69 -5.75
C TYR A 4 8.25 14.95 -5.45
N GLY A 5 7.97 15.62 -4.34
CA GLY A 5 8.77 16.75 -3.88
C GLY A 5 10.24 16.38 -3.66
N LEU A 6 10.51 15.22 -3.06
CA LEU A 6 11.86 14.71 -2.87
C LEU A 6 12.57 14.43 -4.21
N ILE A 7 11.89 13.86 -5.21
CA ILE A 7 12.45 13.66 -6.56
C ILE A 7 12.84 15.00 -7.18
N ARG A 8 11.98 16.02 -7.08
CA ARG A 8 12.27 17.35 -7.62
C ARG A 8 13.43 18.02 -6.92
N ILE A 9 13.51 17.93 -5.60
CA ILE A 9 14.62 18.50 -4.82
C ILE A 9 15.91 17.74 -5.11
N SER A 10 15.87 16.40 -5.17
CA SER A 10 17.06 15.58 -5.43
C SER A 10 17.69 15.88 -6.80
N SER A 11 16.89 16.25 -7.80
CA SER A 11 17.42 16.64 -9.12
C SER A 11 18.17 17.99 -9.11
N VAL A 12 17.89 18.87 -8.14
CA VAL A 12 18.53 20.19 -7.99
C VAL A 12 19.78 20.11 -7.12
N LEU A 13 19.78 19.24 -6.12
CA LEU A 13 20.89 19.05 -5.16
C LEU A 13 22.01 18.17 -5.76
N ASN A 14 22.65 18.59 -6.82
CA ASN A 14 23.77 17.88 -7.46
C ASN A 14 25.12 18.13 -6.74
N PRO A 15 26.08 17.18 -6.77
CA PRO A 15 26.04 15.75 -6.50
C PRO A 15 26.09 15.51 -4.99
N HIS A 16 25.34 14.49 -4.57
CA HIS A 16 25.13 14.22 -3.14
C HIS A 16 26.39 13.73 -2.45
N PRO A 17 26.73 14.25 -1.27
CA PRO A 17 27.68 13.57 -0.41
C PRO A 17 27.05 12.22 -0.01
N SER A 18 27.51 11.16 -0.66
CA SER A 18 27.10 9.75 -0.41
C SER A 18 27.13 9.39 1.07
N THR A 19 27.99 10.04 1.84
CA THR A 19 28.14 9.87 3.28
C THR A 19 26.92 10.34 4.10
N LEU A 20 26.22 11.41 3.67
CA LEU A 20 25.02 11.90 4.35
C LEU A 20 23.76 11.14 3.98
N MET A 21 23.69 10.58 2.77
CA MET A 21 22.52 9.85 2.29
C MET A 21 22.44 8.42 2.87
N PHE A 22 23.59 7.82 3.21
CA PHE A 22 23.67 6.48 3.77
C PHE A 22 22.85 6.30 5.07
N PRO A 23 23.01 7.14 6.12
CA PRO A 23 22.21 6.98 7.33
C PRO A 23 20.71 7.17 7.11
N ILE A 24 20.30 8.07 6.21
CA ILE A 24 18.89 8.28 5.89
C ILE A 24 18.31 7.02 5.22
N MET A 25 19.06 6.38 4.33
CA MET A 25 18.65 5.15 3.67
C MET A 25 18.50 3.98 4.65
N ILE A 26 19.45 3.81 5.58
CA ILE A 26 19.36 2.79 6.64
C ILE A 26 18.13 3.06 7.51
N LEU A 27 17.89 4.30 7.88
CA LEU A 27 16.76 4.69 8.71
C LEU A 27 15.43 4.41 7.98
N ALA A 28 15.35 4.67 6.68
CA ALA A 28 14.19 4.37 5.86
C ALA A 28 13.95 2.85 5.77
N LEU A 29 14.99 2.05 5.53
CA LEU A 29 14.90 0.58 5.51
C LEU A 29 14.46 0.01 6.86
N TRP A 30 15.02 0.51 7.96
CA TRP A 30 14.59 0.15 9.30
C TRP A 30 13.13 0.55 9.55
N GLY A 31 12.74 1.73 9.08
CA GLY A 31 11.38 2.23 9.17
C GLY A 31 10.35 1.30 8.50
N ILE A 32 10.69 0.66 7.38
CA ILE A 32 9.82 -0.33 6.72
C ILE A 32 9.50 -1.50 7.65
N LEU A 33 10.50 -2.07 8.31
CA LEU A 33 10.30 -3.19 9.22
C LEU A 33 9.51 -2.79 10.47
N MET A 34 9.85 -1.65 11.06
CA MET A 34 9.17 -1.18 12.28
C MET A 34 7.71 -0.85 12.03
N THR A 35 7.41 -0.10 10.97
CA THR A 35 6.02 0.29 10.66
C THR A 35 5.17 -0.91 10.24
N SER A 36 5.71 -1.83 9.46
CA SER A 36 5.00 -3.06 9.09
C SER A 36 4.74 -3.97 10.29
N SER A 37 5.68 -4.06 11.25
CA SER A 37 5.47 -4.81 12.49
C SER A 37 4.42 -4.17 13.41
N ILE A 38 4.35 -2.83 13.45
CA ILE A 38 3.30 -2.10 14.16
C ILE A 38 1.92 -2.41 13.54
N CYS A 39 1.81 -2.52 12.21
CA CYS A 39 0.56 -2.88 11.54
C CYS A 39 -0.03 -4.21 12.03
N LEU A 40 0.81 -5.21 12.31
CA LEU A 40 0.35 -6.51 12.82
C LEU A 40 -0.34 -6.44 14.19
N ARG A 41 -0.04 -5.43 14.99
CA ARG A 41 -0.59 -5.25 16.35
C ARG A 41 -1.63 -4.15 16.46
N GLN A 42 -1.97 -3.49 15.35
CA GLN A 42 -2.98 -2.43 15.35
C GLN A 42 -4.38 -3.01 15.60
N THR A 43 -5.12 -2.36 16.47
CA THR A 43 -6.53 -2.66 16.73
C THR A 43 -7.47 -1.82 15.89
N ASP A 44 -7.03 -0.63 15.47
CA ASP A 44 -7.81 0.31 14.67
C ASP A 44 -7.54 0.14 13.17
N LEU A 45 -8.61 -0.07 12.38
CA LEU A 45 -8.55 -0.27 10.94
C LEU A 45 -7.95 0.93 10.19
N LYS A 46 -8.34 2.16 10.56
CA LYS A 46 -7.79 3.37 9.94
C LYS A 46 -6.30 3.55 10.25
N ALA A 47 -5.88 3.30 11.49
CA ALA A 47 -4.49 3.36 11.88
C ALA A 47 -3.64 2.33 11.14
N LEU A 48 -4.15 1.10 10.97
CA LEU A 48 -3.49 0.04 10.21
C LEU A 48 -3.21 0.49 8.76
N ILE A 49 -4.24 1.03 8.07
CA ILE A 49 -4.08 1.52 6.70
C ILE A 49 -3.09 2.70 6.64
N ALA A 50 -3.09 3.60 7.63
CA ALA A 50 -2.15 4.71 7.69
C ALA A 50 -0.71 4.23 7.87
N TYR A 51 -0.44 3.30 8.79
CA TYR A 51 0.90 2.76 8.99
C TYR A 51 1.40 1.92 7.81
N SER A 52 0.50 1.23 7.10
CA SER A 52 0.88 0.52 5.87
C SER A 52 1.36 1.48 4.78
N SER A 53 0.77 2.67 4.68
CA SER A 53 1.24 3.69 3.74
C SER A 53 2.65 4.20 4.09
N VAL A 54 3.00 4.30 5.38
CA VAL A 54 4.34 4.71 5.82
C VAL A 54 5.39 3.66 5.41
N SER A 55 5.07 2.36 5.53
CA SER A 55 5.98 1.28 5.11
C SER A 55 6.26 1.33 3.60
N HIS A 56 5.23 1.47 2.75
CA HIS A 56 5.40 1.58 1.30
C HIS A 56 6.16 2.87 0.92
N MET A 57 5.90 4.00 1.59
CA MET A 57 6.67 5.23 1.35
C MET A 57 8.12 5.12 1.81
N GLY A 58 8.45 4.27 2.76
CA GLY A 58 9.83 3.92 3.12
C GLY A 58 10.61 3.37 1.92
N LEU A 59 10.00 2.46 1.13
CA LEU A 59 10.60 1.98 -0.12
C LEU A 59 10.81 3.11 -1.15
N VAL A 60 9.86 4.02 -1.27
CA VAL A 60 9.98 5.18 -2.18
C VAL A 60 11.15 6.07 -1.77
N ILE A 61 11.33 6.35 -0.48
CA ILE A 61 12.44 7.17 0.02
C ILE A 61 13.78 6.51 -0.30
N THR A 62 13.92 5.20 -0.07
CA THR A 62 15.16 4.47 -0.38
C THR A 62 15.47 4.51 -1.88
N ALA A 63 14.45 4.37 -2.73
CA ALA A 63 14.59 4.45 -4.18
C ALA A 63 15.04 5.83 -4.65
N ILE A 64 14.49 6.91 -4.08
CA ILE A 64 14.88 8.29 -4.43
C ILE A 64 16.33 8.58 -4.03
N ILE A 65 16.78 8.04 -2.90
CA ILE A 65 18.17 8.23 -2.44
C ILE A 65 19.16 7.53 -3.36
N LEU A 66 18.80 6.36 -3.93
CA LEU A 66 19.65 5.62 -4.88
C LEU A 66 19.86 6.32 -6.22
N GLN A 67 18.89 7.12 -6.65
CA GLN A 67 18.92 7.90 -7.91
C GLN A 67 19.24 7.11 -9.18
N THR A 68 19.13 5.79 -9.17
CA THR A 68 19.28 5.00 -10.39
C THR A 68 18.01 5.13 -11.24
N PRO A 69 18.09 5.02 -12.58
CA PRO A 69 16.92 5.10 -13.45
C PRO A 69 15.81 4.10 -13.03
N TRP A 70 16.20 2.87 -12.73
CA TRP A 70 15.26 1.83 -12.27
C TRP A 70 14.62 2.15 -10.92
N ALA A 71 15.38 2.71 -9.99
CA ALA A 71 14.85 3.12 -8.69
C ALA A 71 13.83 4.25 -8.83
N LEU A 72 14.13 5.25 -9.66
CA LEU A 72 13.24 6.39 -9.88
C LEU A 72 11.95 5.98 -10.61
N THR A 73 12.05 5.12 -11.63
CA THR A 73 10.86 4.58 -12.31
C THR A 73 10.02 3.73 -11.36
N GLY A 74 10.66 2.89 -10.53
CA GLY A 74 9.99 2.13 -9.48
C GLY A 74 9.31 3.03 -8.45
N ALA A 75 9.97 4.10 -8.00
CA ALA A 75 9.38 5.08 -7.08
C ALA A 75 8.14 5.76 -7.67
N MET A 76 8.19 6.19 -8.92
CA MET A 76 7.04 6.81 -9.61
C MET A 76 5.87 5.84 -9.76
N THR A 77 6.13 4.60 -10.20
CA THR A 77 5.08 3.58 -10.35
C THR A 77 4.44 3.24 -9.01
N LEU A 78 5.24 3.06 -7.96
CA LEU A 78 4.73 2.75 -6.63
C LEU A 78 3.93 3.91 -6.03
N MET A 79 4.37 5.16 -6.19
CA MET A 79 3.63 6.32 -5.69
C MET A 79 2.24 6.45 -6.29
N ILE A 80 2.09 6.25 -7.61
CA ILE A 80 0.80 6.35 -8.29
C ILE A 80 -0.09 5.17 -7.91
N ALA A 81 0.44 3.96 -7.98
CA ALA A 81 -0.30 2.74 -7.67
C ALA A 81 -0.76 2.72 -6.20
N HIS A 82 0.13 3.01 -5.26
CA HIS A 82 -0.20 3.09 -3.84
C HIS A 82 -1.17 4.24 -3.54
N GLY A 83 -1.07 5.38 -4.24
CA GLY A 83 -2.01 6.49 -4.08
C GLY A 83 -3.46 6.06 -4.36
N LEU A 84 -3.69 5.28 -5.43
CA LEU A 84 -5.01 4.76 -5.78
C LEU A 84 -5.47 3.63 -4.84
N THR A 85 -4.57 2.72 -4.46
CA THR A 85 -4.93 1.61 -3.57
C THR A 85 -5.21 2.07 -2.14
N SER A 86 -4.40 2.96 -1.59
CA SER A 86 -4.60 3.47 -0.23
C SER A 86 -5.87 4.31 -0.10
N SER A 87 -6.17 5.16 -1.09
CA SER A 87 -7.42 5.92 -1.11
C SER A 87 -8.65 4.99 -1.19
N ALA A 88 -8.58 3.93 -1.99
CA ALA A 88 -9.64 2.92 -2.05
C ALA A 88 -9.80 2.16 -0.72
N LEU A 89 -8.72 1.83 -0.02
CA LEU A 89 -8.80 1.22 1.32
C LEU A 89 -9.44 2.16 2.34
N PHE A 90 -9.09 3.45 2.31
CA PHE A 90 -9.73 4.43 3.19
C PHE A 90 -11.21 4.63 2.88
N THR A 91 -11.63 4.61 1.61
CA THR A 91 -13.07 4.65 1.27
C THR A 91 -13.80 3.42 1.78
N LEU A 92 -13.23 2.21 1.63
CA LEU A 92 -13.79 0.98 2.20
C LEU A 92 -13.87 1.02 3.74
N ALA A 93 -12.84 1.51 4.40
CA ALA A 93 -12.85 1.69 5.85
C ALA A 93 -13.92 2.69 6.29
N ASN A 94 -14.17 3.72 5.50
CA ASN A 94 -15.22 4.69 5.78
C ASN A 94 -16.61 4.11 5.58
N THR A 95 -16.85 3.34 4.52
CA THR A 95 -18.13 2.66 4.28
C THR A 95 -18.48 1.68 5.41
N ASN A 96 -17.48 0.98 5.97
CA ASN A 96 -17.68 0.16 7.16
C ASN A 96 -18.00 1.01 8.38
N TYR A 97 -17.27 2.11 8.58
CA TYR A 97 -17.48 3.01 9.72
C TYR A 97 -18.88 3.66 9.70
N GLU A 98 -19.37 4.09 8.54
CA GLU A 98 -20.73 4.65 8.41
C GLU A 98 -21.84 3.67 8.84
N ARG A 99 -21.58 2.36 8.75
CA ARG A 99 -22.53 1.30 9.11
C ARG A 99 -22.37 0.81 10.54
N THR A 100 -21.14 0.75 11.02
CA THR A 100 -20.83 0.15 12.32
C THR A 100 -20.55 1.16 13.41
N HIS A 101 -20.28 2.43 13.05
CA HIS A 101 -19.85 3.52 13.94
C HIS A 101 -18.66 3.18 14.83
N THR A 102 -17.90 2.12 14.45
CA THR A 102 -16.70 1.66 15.17
C THR A 102 -15.51 1.54 14.22
N ARG A 103 -14.29 1.71 14.75
CA ARG A 103 -13.04 1.56 14.00
C ARG A 103 -12.25 0.33 14.40
N THR A 104 -12.66 -0.34 15.49
CA THR A 104 -11.92 -1.47 16.04
C THR A 104 -12.16 -2.73 15.22
N LEU A 105 -11.09 -3.39 14.79
CA LEU A 105 -11.12 -4.60 13.96
C LEU A 105 -11.94 -5.73 14.60
N LEU A 106 -11.88 -5.85 15.92
CA LEU A 106 -12.60 -6.91 16.64
C LEU A 106 -14.13 -6.76 16.57
N LEU A 107 -14.63 -5.53 16.50
CA LEU A 107 -16.06 -5.24 16.41
C LEU A 107 -16.56 -5.31 14.96
N VAL A 108 -15.72 -4.88 14.01
CA VAL A 108 -16.03 -4.88 12.57
C VAL A 108 -15.68 -6.24 11.98
N ARG A 109 -16.52 -7.26 12.19
CA ARG A 109 -16.31 -8.61 11.68
C ARG A 109 -17.58 -9.19 11.03
N GLY A 110 -17.39 -10.19 10.17
CA GLY A 110 -18.52 -10.91 9.55
C GLY A 110 -19.26 -10.13 8.47
N LEU A 111 -18.69 -9.04 7.96
CA LEU A 111 -19.35 -8.18 6.98
C LEU A 111 -19.62 -8.88 5.64
N GLN A 112 -18.93 -9.97 5.33
CA GLN A 112 -19.18 -10.79 4.14
C GLN A 112 -20.61 -11.33 4.09
N LEU A 113 -21.19 -11.68 5.24
CA LEU A 113 -22.55 -12.21 5.32
C LEU A 113 -23.61 -11.14 5.03
N ALA A 114 -23.36 -9.90 5.46
CA ALA A 114 -24.29 -8.80 5.29
C ALA A 114 -24.11 -8.08 3.93
N LEU A 115 -22.87 -7.94 3.47
CA LEU A 115 -22.50 -7.10 2.32
C LEU A 115 -21.55 -7.85 1.35
N PRO A 116 -22.02 -8.90 0.64
CA PRO A 116 -21.16 -9.74 -0.18
C PRO A 116 -20.47 -8.98 -1.32
N LEU A 117 -21.12 -8.00 -1.95
CA LEU A 117 -20.50 -7.18 -2.98
C LEU A 117 -19.38 -6.29 -2.44
N MET A 118 -19.53 -5.76 -1.22
CA MET A 118 -18.44 -4.99 -0.61
C MET A 118 -17.25 -5.88 -0.25
N SER A 119 -17.49 -7.14 0.09
CA SER A 119 -16.40 -8.09 0.38
C SER A 119 -15.55 -8.39 -0.85
N THR A 120 -16.11 -8.41 -2.05
CA THR A 120 -15.33 -8.56 -3.29
C THR A 120 -14.43 -7.35 -3.54
N TRP A 121 -14.89 -6.13 -3.28
CA TRP A 121 -14.04 -4.94 -3.35
C TRP A 121 -12.91 -4.97 -2.32
N TRP A 122 -13.21 -5.38 -1.09
CA TRP A 122 -12.20 -5.57 -0.06
C TRP A 122 -11.13 -6.57 -0.51
N LEU A 123 -11.53 -7.69 -1.10
CA LEU A 123 -10.60 -8.68 -1.63
C LEU A 123 -9.70 -8.08 -2.72
N LEU A 124 -10.30 -7.48 -3.77
CA LEU A 124 -9.55 -6.94 -4.90
C LEU A 124 -8.55 -5.87 -4.48
N ILE A 125 -8.94 -4.94 -3.61
CA ILE A 125 -8.07 -3.85 -3.18
C ILE A 125 -6.96 -4.38 -2.24
N ASN A 126 -7.26 -5.35 -1.38
CA ASN A 126 -6.20 -6.00 -0.59
C ASN A 126 -5.20 -6.77 -1.46
N LEU A 127 -5.66 -7.48 -2.49
CA LEU A 127 -4.77 -8.18 -3.42
C LEU A 127 -3.83 -7.20 -4.15
N THR A 128 -4.33 -6.03 -4.56
CA THR A 128 -3.47 -4.99 -5.16
C THR A 128 -2.50 -4.39 -4.16
N ASN A 129 -2.91 -4.22 -2.89
CA ASN A 129 -2.04 -3.72 -1.82
C ASN A 129 -0.94 -4.73 -1.42
N MET A 130 -1.22 -6.03 -1.53
CA MET A 130 -0.25 -7.11 -1.32
C MET A 130 0.77 -7.24 -2.45
N ALA A 131 0.67 -6.41 -3.48
CA ALA A 131 1.51 -6.49 -4.67
C ALA A 131 1.47 -7.89 -5.35
N LEU A 132 0.27 -8.51 -5.42
CA LEU A 132 0.14 -9.77 -6.15
C LEU A 132 0.25 -9.56 -7.67
N PRO A 133 0.84 -10.50 -8.42
CA PRO A 133 0.80 -10.46 -9.87
C PRO A 133 -0.67 -10.49 -10.36
N PRO A 134 -1.10 -9.66 -11.29
CA PRO A 134 -0.36 -8.71 -12.15
C PRO A 134 -0.39 -7.23 -11.68
N SER A 135 -0.48 -6.93 -10.41
CA SER A 135 -0.65 -5.54 -9.93
C SER A 135 0.54 -4.63 -10.27
N ILE A 136 0.25 -3.35 -10.47
CA ILE A 136 1.27 -2.30 -10.71
C ILE A 136 2.15 -2.09 -9.47
N ASN A 137 1.59 -2.27 -8.28
CA ASN A 137 2.34 -2.21 -7.02
C ASN A 137 3.53 -3.19 -7.06
N LEU A 138 3.31 -4.43 -7.56
CA LEU A 138 4.38 -5.42 -7.72
C LEU A 138 5.51 -4.90 -8.62
N ILE A 139 5.16 -4.29 -9.77
CA ILE A 139 6.16 -3.76 -10.70
C ILE A 139 7.00 -2.68 -10.01
N GLY A 140 6.34 -1.76 -9.30
CA GLY A 140 7.04 -0.71 -8.55
C GLY A 140 7.97 -1.27 -7.47
N GLU A 141 7.48 -2.20 -6.66
CA GLU A 141 8.27 -2.85 -5.61
C GLU A 141 9.46 -3.64 -6.18
N LEU A 142 9.26 -4.44 -7.23
CA LEU A 142 10.33 -5.20 -7.86
C LEU A 142 11.43 -4.30 -8.42
N LEU A 143 11.08 -3.21 -9.10
CA LEU A 143 12.07 -2.26 -9.63
C LEU A 143 12.89 -1.61 -8.50
N ILE A 144 12.27 -1.30 -7.37
CA ILE A 144 12.95 -0.73 -6.21
C ILE A 144 13.85 -1.79 -5.55
N ILE A 145 13.33 -3.00 -5.31
CA ILE A 145 14.08 -4.08 -4.67
C ILE A 145 15.28 -4.48 -5.51
N THR A 146 15.14 -4.59 -6.84
CA THR A 146 16.27 -4.90 -7.72
C THR A 146 17.32 -3.81 -7.73
N ALA A 147 16.93 -2.54 -7.69
CA ALA A 147 17.85 -1.42 -7.58
C ALA A 147 18.59 -1.41 -6.23
N LEU A 148 17.90 -1.70 -5.13
CA LEU A 148 18.50 -1.83 -3.79
C LEU A 148 19.46 -3.01 -3.70
N PHE A 149 19.11 -4.16 -4.28
CA PHE A 149 19.98 -5.33 -4.34
C PHE A 149 21.26 -5.06 -5.11
N ASN A 150 21.17 -4.34 -6.23
CA ASN A 150 22.34 -3.96 -7.01
C ASN A 150 23.27 -2.99 -6.27
N TRP A 151 22.72 -2.19 -5.34
CA TRP A 151 23.54 -1.31 -4.48
C TRP A 151 24.20 -2.09 -3.34
N SER A 152 23.45 -2.96 -2.64
CA SER A 152 24.00 -3.83 -1.59
C SER A 152 23.14 -5.09 -1.41
N SER A 153 23.76 -6.26 -1.44
CA SER A 153 23.05 -7.55 -1.31
C SER A 153 22.28 -7.75 0.02
N PRO A 154 22.70 -7.24 1.18
CA PRO A 154 21.94 -7.41 2.42
C PRO A 154 20.56 -6.73 2.44
N THR A 155 20.35 -5.73 1.60
CA THR A 155 19.06 -5.00 1.55
C THR A 155 17.90 -5.89 1.15
N ILE A 156 18.15 -6.98 0.37
CA ILE A 156 17.10 -7.91 -0.04
C ILE A 156 16.48 -8.64 1.15
N ILE A 157 17.25 -8.89 2.21
CA ILE A 157 16.72 -9.55 3.41
C ILE A 157 15.73 -8.61 4.10
N ILE A 158 16.08 -7.34 4.25
CA ILE A 158 15.25 -6.32 4.91
C ILE A 158 13.97 -6.08 4.12
N THR A 159 14.10 -5.86 2.81
CA THR A 159 12.95 -5.62 1.94
C THR A 159 12.07 -6.86 1.80
N GLY A 160 12.67 -8.06 1.69
CA GLY A 160 11.94 -9.33 1.62
C GLY A 160 11.15 -9.63 2.90
N VAL A 161 11.72 -9.41 4.07
CA VAL A 161 10.99 -9.52 5.34
C VAL A 161 9.87 -8.47 5.39
N GLY A 162 10.15 -7.24 4.94
CA GLY A 162 9.13 -6.19 4.83
C GLY A 162 7.93 -6.62 3.98
N THR A 163 8.16 -7.17 2.78
CA THR A 163 7.08 -7.63 1.88
C THR A 163 6.31 -8.83 2.45
N LEU A 164 6.95 -9.74 3.16
CA LEU A 164 6.26 -10.81 3.87
C LEU A 164 5.32 -10.28 4.95
N ILE A 165 5.78 -9.30 5.73
CA ILE A 165 4.95 -8.69 6.77
C ILE A 165 3.78 -7.90 6.12
N THR A 166 4.00 -7.20 5.00
CA THR A 166 2.91 -6.51 4.29
C THR A 166 1.85 -7.48 3.81
N ALA A 167 2.23 -8.64 3.29
CA ALA A 167 1.29 -9.68 2.91
C ALA A 167 0.50 -10.22 4.11
N THR A 168 1.16 -10.45 5.23
CA THR A 168 0.49 -10.98 6.44
C THR A 168 -0.51 -10.01 7.03
N TYR A 169 -0.19 -8.72 7.21
CA TYR A 169 -1.15 -7.78 7.79
C TYR A 169 -2.32 -7.45 6.84
N SER A 170 -2.11 -7.44 5.53
CA SER A 170 -3.18 -7.20 4.57
C SER A 170 -4.18 -8.37 4.54
N LEU A 171 -3.69 -9.62 4.55
CA LEU A 171 -4.55 -10.79 4.74
C LEU A 171 -5.26 -10.78 6.09
N PHE A 172 -4.55 -10.44 7.16
CA PHE A 172 -5.13 -10.33 8.49
C PHE A 172 -6.26 -9.30 8.52
N MET A 173 -6.06 -8.12 7.94
CA MET A 173 -7.07 -7.07 7.84
C MET A 173 -8.32 -7.57 7.09
N PHE A 174 -8.14 -8.27 5.96
CA PHE A 174 -9.24 -8.85 5.19
C PHE A 174 -10.00 -9.91 5.98
N LEU A 175 -9.28 -10.86 6.59
CA LEU A 175 -9.91 -11.95 7.35
C LEU A 175 -10.68 -11.44 8.57
N MET A 176 -10.12 -10.49 9.31
CA MET A 176 -10.76 -9.93 10.50
C MET A 176 -12.03 -9.14 10.18
N THR A 177 -12.04 -8.40 9.08
CA THR A 177 -13.21 -7.58 8.71
C THR A 177 -14.30 -8.40 8.03
N GLN A 178 -13.94 -9.39 7.21
CA GLN A 178 -14.90 -10.10 6.37
C GLN A 178 -15.40 -11.41 6.98
N ARG A 179 -14.55 -12.14 7.70
CA ARG A 179 -14.91 -13.44 8.29
C ARG A 179 -15.40 -13.32 9.73
N GLY A 180 -16.01 -14.40 10.20
CA GLY A 180 -16.58 -14.51 11.56
C GLY A 180 -18.09 -14.29 11.59
N SER A 181 -18.66 -14.40 12.77
CA SER A 181 -20.07 -14.09 13.02
C SER A 181 -20.27 -12.57 13.11
N LEU A 182 -21.33 -12.07 12.50
CA LEU A 182 -21.78 -10.68 12.74
C LEU A 182 -21.91 -10.44 14.23
N SER A 183 -21.44 -9.31 14.72
CA SER A 183 -21.69 -8.94 16.11
C SER A 183 -23.19 -8.71 16.31
N THR A 184 -23.71 -9.13 17.46
CA THR A 184 -25.13 -9.04 17.80
C THR A 184 -25.70 -7.61 17.78
N GLN A 185 -24.82 -6.61 17.76
CA GLN A 185 -25.16 -5.20 17.68
C GLN A 185 -25.57 -4.74 16.25
N TYR A 186 -25.29 -5.54 15.20
CA TYR A 186 -25.44 -5.14 13.79
C TYR A 186 -26.51 -5.95 13.05
N HIS A 187 -27.65 -6.20 13.66
CA HIS A 187 -28.76 -6.95 13.04
C HIS A 187 -29.40 -6.22 11.83
N LEU A 188 -29.25 -4.89 11.73
CA LEU A 188 -29.83 -4.04 10.68
C LEU A 188 -28.77 -3.12 10.08
N LEU A 189 -27.89 -3.69 9.27
CA LEU A 189 -26.93 -2.88 8.51
C LEU A 189 -27.63 -2.27 7.28
N PRO A 190 -27.47 -0.97 7.01
CA PRO A 190 -28.03 -0.35 5.81
C PRO A 190 -27.39 -0.97 4.55
N PRO A 191 -28.15 -1.11 3.46
CA PRO A 191 -27.69 -1.67 2.20
C PRO A 191 -26.58 -0.80 1.60
N THR A 192 -25.85 -1.35 0.62
CA THR A 192 -24.82 -0.62 -0.13
C THR A 192 -25.47 0.37 -1.11
N HIS A 193 -24.88 1.56 -1.22
CA HIS A 193 -25.32 2.58 -2.17
C HIS A 193 -24.52 2.50 -3.47
N THR A 194 -25.16 2.81 -4.60
CA THR A 194 -24.51 2.81 -5.93
C THR A 194 -23.31 3.74 -6.01
N ARG A 195 -23.31 4.88 -5.31
CA ARG A 195 -22.18 5.82 -5.24
C ARG A 195 -20.93 5.18 -4.64
N GLU A 196 -21.05 4.26 -3.66
CA GLU A 196 -19.93 3.59 -3.02
C GLU A 196 -19.22 2.66 -4.03
N HIS A 197 -20.01 1.90 -4.79
CA HIS A 197 -19.47 1.03 -5.84
C HIS A 197 -18.83 1.84 -6.96
N LEU A 198 -19.42 2.98 -7.35
CA LEU A 198 -18.88 3.85 -8.38
C LEU A 198 -17.49 4.39 -7.97
N ILE A 199 -17.35 4.86 -6.73
CA ILE A 199 -16.07 5.34 -6.23
C ILE A 199 -15.00 4.24 -6.31
N LEU A 200 -15.32 3.01 -5.88
CA LEU A 200 -14.38 1.89 -5.90
C LEU A 200 -13.99 1.49 -7.33
N ILE A 201 -14.93 1.49 -8.27
CA ILE A 201 -14.65 1.27 -9.69
C ILE A 201 -13.70 2.34 -10.22
N LEU A 202 -13.95 3.61 -9.92
CA LEU A 202 -13.09 4.71 -10.38
C LEU A 202 -11.66 4.65 -9.82
N HIS A 203 -11.40 3.94 -8.71
CA HIS A 203 -10.06 3.67 -8.22
C HIS A 203 -9.43 2.43 -8.87
N LEU A 204 -10.18 1.35 -9.04
CA LEU A 204 -9.66 0.09 -9.58
C LEU A 204 -9.53 0.11 -11.10
N LEU A 205 -10.39 0.82 -11.82
CA LEU A 205 -10.33 0.90 -13.27
C LEU A 205 -9.02 1.51 -13.78
N PRO A 206 -8.54 2.67 -13.24
CA PRO A 206 -7.23 3.19 -13.62
C PRO A 206 -6.09 2.23 -13.30
N LEU A 207 -6.13 1.55 -12.15
CA LEU A 207 -5.14 0.52 -11.80
C LEU A 207 -5.13 -0.61 -12.83
N GLY A 208 -6.30 -1.11 -13.22
CA GLY A 208 -6.43 -2.16 -14.25
C GLY A 208 -5.91 -1.70 -15.62
N LEU A 209 -6.21 -0.49 -16.04
CA LEU A 209 -5.71 0.07 -17.31
C LEU A 209 -4.19 0.24 -17.30
N LEU A 210 -3.63 0.69 -16.19
CA LEU A 210 -2.19 0.85 -16.04
C LEU A 210 -1.43 -0.49 -15.99
N MET A 211 -2.08 -1.59 -15.55
CA MET A 211 -1.51 -2.94 -15.63
C MET A 211 -1.24 -3.36 -17.08
N LEU A 212 -2.11 -2.96 -18.02
CA LEU A 212 -1.93 -3.29 -19.43
C LEU A 212 -0.75 -2.57 -20.08
N LYS A 213 -0.43 -1.37 -19.60
CA LYS A 213 0.67 -0.57 -20.15
C LYS A 213 1.41 0.21 -19.05
N PRO A 214 2.24 -0.46 -18.27
CA PRO A 214 2.97 0.17 -17.15
C PRO A 214 3.97 1.24 -17.60
N THR A 215 4.43 1.17 -18.86
CA THR A 215 5.35 2.15 -19.46
C THR A 215 4.81 3.58 -19.48
N LEU A 216 3.49 3.77 -19.36
CA LEU A 216 2.89 5.11 -19.26
C LEU A 216 3.34 5.87 -18.01
N ILE A 217 3.66 5.16 -16.94
CA ILE A 217 4.11 5.75 -15.66
C ILE A 217 5.64 5.68 -15.56
N SER A 218 6.21 4.53 -15.88
CA SER A 218 7.65 4.30 -15.76
C SER A 218 8.48 5.05 -16.81
N GLY A 219 7.85 5.55 -17.88
CA GLY A 219 8.53 6.22 -18.95
C GLY A 219 9.38 5.28 -19.82
N LEU A 220 10.37 5.84 -20.54
CA LEU A 220 11.21 5.11 -21.49
C LEU A 220 12.30 4.23 -20.83
N PHE A 221 12.37 4.19 -19.49
CA PHE A 221 13.43 3.47 -18.76
C PHE A 221 12.95 2.14 -18.16
N ALA A 222 11.75 1.67 -18.51
CA ALA A 222 11.25 0.35 -18.11
C ALA A 222 11.36 -0.66 -19.23
#